data_0a6a316db5c5014ec6a6ec8b14f3936a
#
_entry.id   0a6a316db5c5014ec6a6ec8b14f3936a
#
_cell.length_a   1.000
_cell.length_b   1.000
_cell.length_c   1.000
_cell.angle_alpha   90.00
_cell.angle_beta   90.00
_cell.angle_gamma   90.00
#
_symmetry.space_group_name_H-M   'P 1'
#
loop_
_entity.id
_entity.type
_entity.pdbx_description
1 polymer ?
#
loop_
_entity_poly.entity_id
_entity_poly.type
_entity_poly.pdbx_seq_one_letter_code
_entity_poly.pdbx_strand_id
1 'polypeptide(L)'
;MNDYISTRDAHQSVSSKQAILNGMSPDGGLYVLPTLDQIHLDLSLICSKSYKENAVYILSHLLTDYTKEELVACVENAYANSFSKKEITPVKKVDDVYVLELFHGPTCAFKDVALTLLPQLMSCALKTTNQKALILTATSGDTGKAALSGFCDVENIGINVFYPYKKVSAIQYRQMVTQKGNNVNVFGIQGNFDDAQSQVKRLFLDEELNAYCAKQNILLTSANSINVGRLVPQIVYYFDSYKQLVHQGAIKLGDKVSFSVPTGNFGDVLAGYYAYLMGLPVEKFYVASNANRVLTDFLTTGIYDRNRDFIQTISPSMDILISSNLERLLYYASNKDTQKVSKWMQELNEKGRYQIDDETFKTIQNLFACGSVDDESTSLEIKSVYDKTNYVLDPHSAIAYKVAKECKDRPIVSLATASPYKFSQDVMKALGYTEDNEWMAMQDLSKYCQDAIPTQLKELQDLDVLHDRVIDVASMKDVVCESTKEVFHD
;
A
#
# COMPACT_ATOMS: atom_id res chain seq x y z
N MET A 1 25.50 -2.53 -11.71
CA MET A 1 24.04 -2.30 -11.57
C MET A 1 23.58 -3.05 -10.35
N ASN A 2 22.73 -2.44 -9.55
CA ASN A 2 22.11 -3.15 -8.43
C ASN A 2 20.89 -3.89 -9.00
N ASP A 3 21.00 -5.21 -9.12
CA ASP A 3 19.93 -6.02 -9.66
C ASP A 3 18.99 -6.50 -8.54
N TYR A 4 17.71 -6.56 -8.86
CA TYR A 4 16.69 -7.15 -8.00
C TYR A 4 16.70 -8.66 -8.16
N ILE A 5 16.54 -9.38 -7.07
CA ILE A 5 16.44 -10.85 -7.06
C ILE A 5 15.12 -11.31 -6.43
N SER A 6 14.76 -12.57 -6.61
CA SER A 6 13.65 -13.17 -5.88
C SER A 6 14.02 -13.40 -4.41
N THR A 7 13.05 -13.21 -3.52
CA THR A 7 13.16 -13.61 -2.10
C THR A 7 13.38 -15.12 -1.92
N ARG A 8 13.06 -15.94 -2.93
CA ARG A 8 13.09 -17.41 -2.88
C ARG A 8 14.21 -18.03 -3.72
N ASP A 9 14.78 -17.28 -4.67
CA ASP A 9 15.84 -17.72 -5.55
C ASP A 9 16.82 -16.59 -5.88
N ALA A 10 18.04 -16.66 -5.37
CA ALA A 10 19.08 -15.68 -5.63
C ALA A 10 19.57 -15.63 -7.09
N HIS A 11 19.27 -16.65 -7.90
CA HIS A 11 19.67 -16.71 -9.32
C HIS A 11 18.68 -16.00 -10.25
N GLN A 12 17.48 -15.66 -9.76
CA GLN A 12 16.47 -14.89 -10.49
C GLN A 12 16.77 -13.39 -10.39
N SER A 13 17.72 -12.92 -11.19
CA SER A 13 18.18 -11.52 -11.18
C SER A 13 17.62 -10.74 -12.36
N VAL A 14 17.06 -9.55 -12.09
CA VAL A 14 16.49 -8.65 -13.11
C VAL A 14 16.82 -7.19 -12.78
N SER A 15 16.78 -6.31 -13.81
CA SER A 15 16.90 -4.87 -13.61
C SER A 15 15.70 -4.29 -12.84
N SER A 16 15.81 -3.07 -12.33
CA SER A 16 14.70 -2.45 -11.61
C SER A 16 13.49 -2.17 -12.52
N LYS A 17 13.71 -1.77 -13.78
CA LYS A 17 12.64 -1.63 -14.79
C LYS A 17 11.90 -2.96 -14.98
N GLN A 18 12.66 -4.04 -15.14
CA GLN A 18 12.06 -5.37 -15.33
C GLN A 18 11.33 -5.88 -14.07
N ALA A 19 11.86 -5.63 -12.85
CA ALA A 19 11.19 -5.98 -11.60
C ALA A 19 9.83 -5.27 -11.44
N ILE A 20 9.77 -3.99 -11.83
CA ILE A 20 8.53 -3.20 -11.84
C ILE A 20 7.54 -3.72 -12.88
N LEU A 21 8.02 -4.06 -14.09
CA LEU A 21 7.15 -4.60 -15.15
C LEU A 21 6.61 -5.99 -14.81
N ASN A 22 7.45 -6.88 -14.28
CA ASN A 22 7.02 -8.22 -13.89
C ASN A 22 6.08 -8.22 -12.68
N GLY A 23 6.28 -7.28 -11.74
CA GLY A 23 5.53 -7.21 -10.49
C GLY A 23 5.85 -8.30 -9.47
N MET A 24 6.07 -9.53 -9.90
CA MET A 24 6.41 -10.70 -9.09
C MET A 24 7.41 -11.58 -9.85
N SER A 25 8.27 -12.32 -9.13
CA SER A 25 9.20 -13.27 -9.75
C SER A 25 8.48 -14.53 -10.25
N PRO A 26 8.97 -15.18 -11.33
CA PRO A 26 8.36 -16.40 -11.88
C PRO A 26 8.26 -17.56 -10.90
N ASP A 27 9.13 -17.63 -9.89
CA ASP A 27 9.10 -18.63 -8.81
C ASP A 27 8.03 -18.32 -7.73
N GLY A 28 7.25 -17.25 -7.92
CA GLY A 28 6.25 -16.75 -6.96
C GLY A 28 6.84 -15.96 -5.79
N GLY A 29 8.16 -15.74 -5.77
CA GLY A 29 8.84 -14.86 -4.80
C GLY A 29 8.67 -13.38 -5.14
N LEU A 30 9.06 -12.54 -4.21
CA LEU A 30 8.97 -11.09 -4.36
C LEU A 30 10.35 -10.51 -4.68
N TYR A 31 10.38 -9.47 -5.53
CA TYR A 31 11.64 -8.79 -5.83
C TYR A 31 12.17 -7.98 -4.65
N VAL A 32 13.45 -8.17 -4.35
CA VAL A 32 14.23 -7.47 -3.32
C VAL A 32 15.56 -7.00 -3.87
N LEU A 33 16.13 -5.94 -3.28
CA LEU A 33 17.46 -5.45 -3.61
C LEU A 33 18.47 -5.98 -2.58
N PRO A 34 19.36 -6.94 -2.92
CA PRO A 34 20.27 -7.56 -1.95
C PRO A 34 21.25 -6.57 -1.29
N THR A 35 21.53 -5.47 -1.97
CA THR A 35 22.49 -4.42 -1.53
C THR A 35 21.81 -3.26 -0.82
N LEU A 36 20.53 -3.37 -0.44
CA LEU A 36 19.76 -2.29 0.17
C LEU A 36 20.42 -1.72 1.45
N ASP A 37 20.93 -2.59 2.30
CA ASP A 37 21.62 -2.26 3.55
C ASP A 37 23.02 -1.65 3.37
N GLN A 38 23.51 -1.58 2.14
CA GLN A 38 24.76 -0.87 1.78
C GLN A 38 24.50 0.57 1.33
N ILE A 39 23.24 0.94 1.13
CA ILE A 39 22.84 2.28 0.74
C ILE A 39 22.68 3.11 2.02
N HIS A 40 23.49 4.19 2.15
CA HIS A 40 23.37 5.12 3.26
C HIS A 40 23.10 6.52 2.73
N LEU A 41 21.91 7.05 3.02
CA LEU A 41 21.48 8.35 2.57
C LEU A 41 21.96 9.46 3.54
N ASP A 42 22.36 10.60 2.98
CA ASP A 42 22.73 11.78 3.75
C ASP A 42 21.47 12.48 4.28
N LEU A 43 21.25 12.38 5.60
CA LEU A 43 20.09 13.00 6.26
C LEU A 43 20.12 14.53 6.20
N SER A 44 21.30 15.17 6.17
CA SER A 44 21.40 16.61 6.06
C SER A 44 20.96 17.09 4.67
N LEU A 45 21.32 16.33 3.65
CA LEU A 45 20.87 16.55 2.28
C LEU A 45 19.35 16.36 2.15
N ILE A 46 18.79 15.31 2.76
CA ILE A 46 17.34 15.06 2.80
C ILE A 46 16.60 16.21 3.48
N CYS A 47 17.12 16.71 4.59
CA CYS A 47 16.51 17.85 5.30
C CYS A 47 16.54 19.14 4.47
N SER A 48 17.46 19.31 3.54
CA SER A 48 17.57 20.52 2.71
C SER A 48 16.68 20.50 1.46
N LYS A 49 16.08 19.38 1.10
CA LYS A 49 15.34 19.15 -0.15
C LYS A 49 13.83 19.17 0.04
N SER A 50 13.11 19.50 -1.03
CA SER A 50 11.65 19.29 -1.15
C SER A 50 11.30 17.79 -1.20
N TYR A 51 10.00 17.47 -1.03
CA TYR A 51 9.51 16.09 -1.18
C TYR A 51 9.89 15.47 -2.52
N LYS A 52 9.66 16.18 -3.62
CA LYS A 52 9.97 15.70 -4.98
C LYS A 52 11.46 15.47 -5.21
N GLU A 53 12.31 16.39 -4.74
CA GLU A 53 13.76 16.23 -4.83
C GLU A 53 14.24 15.05 -3.99
N ASN A 54 13.66 14.83 -2.81
CA ASN A 54 13.92 13.65 -1.98
C ASN A 54 13.45 12.37 -2.68
N ALA A 55 12.28 12.38 -3.33
CA ALA A 55 11.81 11.25 -4.11
C ALA A 55 12.80 10.87 -5.22
N VAL A 56 13.25 11.83 -6.03
CA VAL A 56 14.27 11.58 -7.07
C VAL A 56 15.58 11.07 -6.45
N TYR A 57 16.04 11.66 -5.37
CA TYR A 57 17.28 11.27 -4.69
C TYR A 57 17.21 9.84 -4.16
N ILE A 58 16.16 9.48 -3.43
CA ILE A 58 15.98 8.14 -2.86
C ILE A 58 15.80 7.10 -3.97
N LEU A 59 14.93 7.38 -4.94
CA LEU A 59 14.65 6.45 -6.03
C LEU A 59 15.86 6.18 -6.92
N SER A 60 16.77 7.17 -7.11
CA SER A 60 17.99 6.98 -7.90
C SER A 60 18.95 5.93 -7.33
N HIS A 61 18.89 5.65 -6.02
CA HIS A 61 19.66 4.59 -5.38
C HIS A 61 19.01 3.21 -5.49
N LEU A 62 17.70 3.17 -5.70
CA LEU A 62 16.91 1.94 -5.76
C LEU A 62 16.65 1.49 -7.20
N LEU A 63 16.42 2.44 -8.11
CA LEU A 63 16.02 2.21 -9.50
C LEU A 63 17.18 2.60 -10.43
N THR A 64 18.29 1.84 -10.37
CA THR A 64 19.60 2.21 -10.94
C THR A 64 19.67 2.15 -12.47
N ASP A 65 18.70 1.56 -13.15
CA ASP A 65 18.56 1.54 -14.61
C ASP A 65 17.60 2.62 -15.15
N TYR A 66 17.03 3.46 -14.25
CA TYR A 66 16.39 4.72 -14.65
C TYR A 66 17.41 5.85 -14.67
N THR A 67 17.40 6.68 -15.70
CA THR A 67 18.21 7.91 -15.70
C THR A 67 17.64 8.92 -14.70
N LYS A 68 18.47 9.89 -14.33
CA LYS A 68 18.01 10.98 -13.44
C LYS A 68 16.88 11.78 -14.08
N GLU A 69 16.96 12.03 -15.38
CA GLU A 69 15.97 12.76 -16.17
C GLU A 69 14.63 11.98 -16.22
N GLU A 70 14.68 10.66 -16.39
CA GLU A 70 13.50 9.78 -16.32
C GLU A 70 12.84 9.85 -14.94
N LEU A 71 13.62 9.76 -13.86
CA LEU A 71 13.08 9.84 -12.49
C LEU A 71 12.48 11.22 -12.19
N VAL A 72 13.14 12.30 -12.61
CA VAL A 72 12.60 13.67 -12.47
C VAL A 72 11.27 13.79 -13.19
N ALA A 73 11.18 13.34 -14.44
CA ALA A 73 9.93 13.38 -15.20
C ALA A 73 8.82 12.53 -14.54
N CYS A 74 9.14 11.32 -14.09
CA CYS A 74 8.17 10.45 -13.40
C CYS A 74 7.64 11.10 -12.10
N VAL A 75 8.53 11.65 -11.27
CA VAL A 75 8.18 12.29 -9.99
C VAL A 75 7.38 13.57 -10.22
N GLU A 76 7.78 14.41 -11.16
CA GLU A 76 7.05 15.64 -11.50
C GLU A 76 5.64 15.33 -11.99
N ASN A 77 5.48 14.39 -12.92
CA ASN A 77 4.16 14.00 -13.42
C ASN A 77 3.27 13.39 -12.33
N ALA A 78 3.85 12.57 -11.44
CA ALA A 78 3.11 11.93 -10.36
C ALA A 78 2.59 12.93 -9.31
N TYR A 79 3.41 13.92 -8.94
CA TYR A 79 3.17 14.77 -7.77
C TYR A 79 2.92 16.26 -8.09
N ALA A 80 2.74 16.63 -9.37
CA ALA A 80 2.56 18.02 -9.78
C ALA A 80 1.30 18.67 -9.16
N ASN A 81 0.13 18.05 -9.38
CA ASN A 81 -1.18 18.59 -9.00
C ASN A 81 -2.10 17.51 -8.39
N SER A 82 -1.57 16.35 -8.05
CA SER A 82 -2.35 15.20 -7.61
C SER A 82 -2.67 15.22 -6.11
N PHE A 83 -1.98 16.07 -5.35
CA PHE A 83 -2.14 16.17 -3.90
C PHE A 83 -2.65 17.53 -3.49
N SER A 84 -3.58 17.55 -2.53
CA SER A 84 -4.23 18.80 -2.05
C SER A 84 -3.37 19.61 -1.09
N LYS A 85 -2.28 19.06 -0.56
CA LYS A 85 -1.34 19.74 0.34
C LYS A 85 0.02 19.89 -0.33
N LYS A 86 0.67 21.05 -0.07
CA LYS A 86 1.99 21.37 -0.62
C LYS A 86 3.07 20.39 -0.16
N GLU A 87 2.97 19.94 1.07
CA GLU A 87 3.88 18.98 1.71
C GLU A 87 3.71 17.56 1.18
N ILE A 88 2.66 17.26 0.42
CA ILE A 88 2.23 15.93 -0.07
C ILE A 88 1.82 15.02 1.09
N THR A 89 2.68 14.83 2.10
CA THR A 89 2.46 14.02 3.29
C THR A 89 2.78 14.82 4.55
N PRO A 90 1.91 15.75 4.99
CA PRO A 90 2.19 16.62 6.13
C PRO A 90 2.21 15.85 7.46
N VAL A 91 3.06 16.31 8.39
CA VAL A 91 3.13 15.83 9.77
C VAL A 91 2.47 16.85 10.70
N LYS A 92 1.44 16.41 11.43
CA LYS A 92 0.74 17.21 12.45
C LYS A 92 1.02 16.68 13.84
N LYS A 93 1.17 17.56 14.82
CA LYS A 93 1.22 17.16 16.23
C LYS A 93 -0.21 17.06 16.76
N VAL A 94 -0.61 15.88 17.22
CA VAL A 94 -1.89 15.59 17.84
C VAL A 94 -1.62 15.05 19.23
N ASP A 95 -1.87 15.87 20.26
CA ASP A 95 -1.46 15.61 21.64
C ASP A 95 0.06 15.35 21.77
N ASP A 96 0.49 14.19 22.24
CA ASP A 96 1.90 13.78 22.39
C ASP A 96 2.40 12.85 21.25
N VAL A 97 1.58 12.62 20.23
CA VAL A 97 1.87 11.81 19.05
C VAL A 97 1.95 12.71 17.82
N TYR A 98 2.89 12.44 16.92
CA TYR A 98 2.93 13.04 15.59
C TYR A 98 2.13 12.18 14.62
N VAL A 99 1.27 12.78 13.81
CA VAL A 99 0.43 12.09 12.82
C VAL A 99 0.95 12.44 11.43
N LEU A 100 1.37 11.44 10.67
CA LEU A 100 1.76 11.56 9.28
C LEU A 100 0.53 11.32 8.40
N GLU A 101 0.00 12.39 7.80
CA GLU A 101 -1.20 12.34 6.96
C GLU A 101 -0.84 11.90 5.54
N LEU A 102 -1.26 10.71 5.13
CA LEU A 102 -0.96 10.11 3.84
C LEU A 102 -2.15 10.11 2.86
N PHE A 103 -3.24 10.81 3.19
CA PHE A 103 -4.53 10.71 2.50
C PHE A 103 -4.90 11.96 1.68
N HIS A 104 -3.95 12.79 1.35
CA HIS A 104 -4.18 14.03 0.58
C HIS A 104 -4.11 13.85 -0.94
N GLY A 105 -3.99 12.62 -1.41
CA GLY A 105 -3.95 12.27 -2.82
C GLY A 105 -5.35 12.14 -3.47
N PRO A 106 -5.39 11.77 -4.77
CA PRO A 106 -6.61 11.79 -5.59
C PRO A 106 -7.70 10.82 -5.12
N THR A 107 -7.38 9.79 -4.34
CA THR A 107 -8.38 8.83 -3.85
C THR A 107 -8.52 8.84 -2.33
N CYS A 108 -7.86 9.79 -1.67
CA CYS A 108 -7.92 10.01 -0.22
C CYS A 108 -7.44 8.81 0.62
N ALA A 109 -6.38 8.12 0.15
CA ALA A 109 -5.71 7.04 0.86
C ALA A 109 -4.20 7.04 0.58
N PHE A 110 -3.39 6.48 1.50
CA PHE A 110 -1.92 6.42 1.38
C PHE A 110 -1.43 5.77 0.09
N LYS A 111 -2.25 4.89 -0.47
CA LYS A 111 -1.95 4.16 -1.70
C LYS A 111 -1.70 5.09 -2.89
N ASP A 112 -2.24 6.30 -2.84
CA ASP A 112 -2.04 7.33 -3.86
C ASP A 112 -0.56 7.69 -4.04
N VAL A 113 0.21 7.77 -2.94
CA VAL A 113 1.64 8.11 -2.99
C VAL A 113 2.41 7.19 -3.94
N ALA A 114 2.09 5.90 -3.91
CA ALA A 114 2.73 4.94 -4.80
C ALA A 114 2.00 4.76 -6.14
N LEU A 115 0.67 4.84 -6.16
CA LEU A 115 -0.13 4.55 -7.36
C LEU A 115 -0.27 5.75 -8.31
N THR A 116 0.17 6.94 -7.94
CA THR A 116 0.42 8.03 -8.89
C THR A 116 1.80 7.92 -9.57
N LEU A 117 2.80 7.35 -8.88
CA LEU A 117 4.16 7.24 -9.41
C LEU A 117 4.40 5.94 -10.19
N LEU A 118 3.84 4.80 -9.75
CA LEU A 118 4.01 3.51 -10.42
C LEU A 118 3.65 3.54 -11.92
N PRO A 119 2.54 4.16 -12.36
CA PRO A 119 2.21 4.28 -13.78
C PRO A 119 3.28 4.99 -14.59
N GLN A 120 3.89 6.04 -14.03
CA GLN A 120 4.96 6.80 -14.68
C GLN A 120 6.23 5.95 -14.83
N LEU A 121 6.58 5.21 -13.78
CA LEU A 121 7.72 4.28 -13.82
C LEU A 121 7.48 3.15 -14.82
N MET A 122 6.28 2.55 -14.84
CA MET A 122 5.93 1.48 -15.79
C MET A 122 5.92 1.98 -17.23
N SER A 123 5.31 3.14 -17.50
CA SER A 123 5.31 3.74 -18.83
C SER A 123 6.73 4.01 -19.31
N CYS A 124 7.61 4.53 -18.43
CA CYS A 124 9.02 4.74 -18.74
C CYS A 124 9.73 3.41 -19.06
N ALA A 125 9.50 2.36 -18.27
CA ALA A 125 10.09 1.04 -18.49
C ALA A 125 9.62 0.40 -19.80
N LEU A 126 8.33 0.50 -20.14
CA LEU A 126 7.77 -0.05 -21.39
C LEU A 126 8.37 0.55 -22.64
N LYS A 127 8.78 1.83 -22.62
CA LYS A 127 9.46 2.47 -23.76
C LYS A 127 10.75 1.77 -24.16
N THR A 128 11.39 1.04 -23.25
CA THR A 128 12.63 0.31 -23.54
C THR A 128 12.39 -1.07 -24.14
N THR A 129 11.19 -1.64 -23.99
CA THR A 129 10.85 -3.00 -24.43
C THR A 129 9.90 -3.05 -25.62
N ASN A 130 9.29 -1.91 -25.97
CA ASN A 130 8.20 -1.81 -26.97
C ASN A 130 7.03 -2.78 -26.69
N GLN A 131 6.81 -3.11 -25.41
CA GLN A 131 5.69 -3.95 -24.97
C GLN A 131 4.52 -3.09 -24.50
N LYS A 132 3.35 -3.73 -24.41
CA LYS A 132 2.16 -3.22 -23.72
C LYS A 132 2.02 -3.96 -22.38
N ALA A 133 1.31 -3.40 -21.42
CA ALA A 133 1.04 -4.07 -20.16
C ALA A 133 -0.46 -4.09 -19.84
N LEU A 134 -0.99 -5.25 -19.42
CA LEU A 134 -2.31 -5.37 -18.84
C LEU A 134 -2.20 -5.69 -17.35
N ILE A 135 -2.68 -4.78 -16.54
CA ILE A 135 -2.67 -4.91 -15.09
C ILE A 135 -3.91 -5.66 -14.62
N LEU A 136 -3.70 -6.70 -13.82
CA LEU A 136 -4.76 -7.41 -13.12
C LEU A 136 -4.67 -7.12 -11.63
N THR A 137 -5.74 -6.57 -11.05
CA THR A 137 -5.77 -6.18 -9.64
C THR A 137 -7.03 -6.70 -8.97
N ALA A 138 -6.89 -7.54 -7.93
CA ALA A 138 -7.96 -7.82 -6.98
C ALA A 138 -7.92 -6.78 -5.86
N THR A 139 -9.09 -6.32 -5.42
CA THR A 139 -9.18 -5.27 -4.41
C THR A 139 -10.35 -5.48 -3.44
N SER A 140 -10.17 -5.05 -2.19
CA SER A 140 -11.24 -4.86 -1.21
C SER A 140 -11.78 -3.42 -1.18
N GLY A 141 -11.33 -2.55 -2.13
CA GLY A 141 -11.78 -1.16 -2.27
C GLY A 141 -10.67 -0.20 -2.65
N ASP A 142 -9.92 0.33 -1.68
CA ASP A 142 -8.97 1.44 -1.87
C ASP A 142 -7.87 1.20 -2.91
N THR A 143 -7.29 0.00 -2.94
CA THR A 143 -6.22 -0.32 -3.90
C THR A 143 -6.73 -0.28 -5.33
N GLY A 144 -7.94 -0.81 -5.57
CA GLY A 144 -8.55 -0.78 -6.90
C GLY A 144 -8.77 0.63 -7.38
N LYS A 145 -9.39 1.48 -6.55
CA LYS A 145 -9.62 2.88 -6.92
C LYS A 145 -8.33 3.65 -7.17
N ALA A 146 -7.34 3.51 -6.30
CA ALA A 146 -6.06 4.21 -6.46
C ALA A 146 -5.32 3.74 -7.73
N ALA A 147 -5.39 2.44 -8.06
CA ALA A 147 -4.83 1.90 -9.30
C ALA A 147 -5.59 2.42 -10.54
N LEU A 148 -6.91 2.37 -10.54
CA LEU A 148 -7.73 2.91 -11.65
C LEU A 148 -7.42 4.39 -11.89
N SER A 149 -7.32 5.19 -10.83
CA SER A 149 -7.00 6.62 -10.93
C SER A 149 -5.61 6.87 -11.48
N GLY A 150 -4.62 6.12 -11.02
CA GLY A 150 -3.22 6.29 -11.41
C GLY A 150 -2.93 5.84 -12.85
N PHE A 151 -3.56 4.73 -13.29
CA PHE A 151 -3.36 4.17 -14.62
C PHE A 151 -4.34 4.66 -15.68
N CYS A 152 -5.30 5.53 -15.29
CA CYS A 152 -6.26 6.12 -16.21
C CYS A 152 -5.58 6.79 -17.41
N ASP A 153 -5.93 6.34 -18.63
CA ASP A 153 -5.44 6.85 -19.91
C ASP A 153 -3.90 6.87 -20.04
N VAL A 154 -3.18 6.02 -19.29
CA VAL A 154 -1.73 5.85 -19.48
C VAL A 154 -1.47 5.00 -20.71
N GLU A 155 -0.68 5.54 -21.65
CA GLU A 155 -0.38 4.94 -22.93
C GLU A 155 0.27 3.55 -22.78
N ASN A 156 -0.15 2.59 -23.60
CA ASN A 156 0.31 1.20 -23.63
C ASN A 156 0.06 0.40 -22.35
N ILE A 157 -0.80 0.88 -21.44
CA ILE A 157 -1.16 0.18 -20.23
C ILE A 157 -2.69 0.07 -20.14
N GLY A 158 -3.20 -1.15 -19.98
CA GLY A 158 -4.58 -1.43 -19.62
C GLY A 158 -4.69 -1.91 -18.17
N ILE A 159 -5.86 -1.75 -17.55
CA ILE A 159 -6.09 -2.22 -16.19
C ILE A 159 -7.47 -2.85 -16.03
N ASN A 160 -7.49 -4.05 -15.45
CA ASN A 160 -8.69 -4.73 -15.00
C ASN A 160 -8.69 -4.82 -13.47
N VAL A 161 -9.73 -4.28 -12.85
CA VAL A 161 -9.93 -4.34 -11.40
C VAL A 161 -11.10 -5.27 -11.09
N PHE A 162 -10.86 -6.23 -10.21
CA PHE A 162 -11.84 -7.20 -9.73
C PHE A 162 -12.14 -6.94 -8.26
N TYR A 163 -13.41 -6.69 -7.91
CA TYR A 163 -13.84 -6.43 -6.54
C TYR A 163 -14.98 -7.36 -6.13
N PRO A 164 -15.11 -7.75 -4.84
CA PRO A 164 -16.20 -8.61 -4.39
C PRO A 164 -17.53 -7.83 -4.42
N TYR A 165 -18.46 -8.28 -5.27
CA TYR A 165 -19.75 -7.62 -5.47
C TYR A 165 -20.54 -7.51 -4.17
N LYS A 166 -21.04 -6.31 -3.87
CA LYS A 166 -21.78 -5.97 -2.63
C LYS A 166 -21.01 -6.15 -1.30
N LYS A 167 -19.67 -6.26 -1.34
CA LYS A 167 -18.84 -6.44 -0.13
C LYS A 167 -17.78 -5.34 0.03
N VAL A 168 -17.97 -4.20 -0.58
CA VAL A 168 -17.18 -2.96 -0.42
C VAL A 168 -18.10 -1.84 0.05
N SER A 169 -17.57 -0.78 0.68
CA SER A 169 -18.40 0.37 1.11
C SER A 169 -19.03 1.08 -0.08
N ALA A 170 -20.12 1.83 0.16
CA ALA A 170 -20.80 2.59 -0.88
C ALA A 170 -19.85 3.60 -1.56
N ILE A 171 -19.00 4.27 -0.77
CA ILE A 171 -17.98 5.20 -1.29
C ILE A 171 -16.97 4.46 -2.17
N GLN A 172 -16.41 3.35 -1.69
CA GLN A 172 -15.43 2.57 -2.46
C GLN A 172 -16.02 2.01 -3.75
N TYR A 173 -17.25 1.50 -3.67
CA TYR A 173 -17.99 1.05 -4.87
C TYR A 173 -18.11 2.18 -5.89
N ARG A 174 -18.68 3.33 -5.47
CA ARG A 174 -18.85 4.49 -6.36
C ARG A 174 -17.52 4.97 -6.92
N GLN A 175 -16.47 5.03 -6.11
CA GLN A 175 -15.13 5.42 -6.58
C GLN A 175 -14.62 4.55 -7.74
N MET A 176 -14.92 3.25 -7.73
CA MET A 176 -14.48 2.33 -8.79
C MET A 176 -15.38 2.39 -10.02
N VAL A 177 -16.71 2.24 -9.84
CA VAL A 177 -17.63 2.07 -10.96
C VAL A 177 -17.90 3.36 -11.75
N THR A 178 -17.53 4.51 -11.22
CA THR A 178 -17.62 5.83 -11.90
C THR A 178 -16.28 6.27 -12.51
N GLN A 179 -15.23 5.42 -12.43
CA GLN A 179 -13.92 5.76 -12.98
C GLN A 179 -13.99 5.91 -14.50
N LYS A 180 -13.61 7.09 -14.99
CA LYS A 180 -13.44 7.35 -16.44
C LYS A 180 -12.09 6.85 -16.91
N GLY A 181 -11.98 6.62 -18.22
CA GLY A 181 -10.74 6.21 -18.90
C GLY A 181 -11.01 5.15 -19.97
N ASN A 182 -10.28 5.21 -21.08
CA ASN A 182 -10.47 4.27 -22.20
C ASN A 182 -9.74 2.94 -21.99
N ASN A 183 -8.84 2.89 -21.02
CA ASN A 183 -7.97 1.75 -20.73
C ASN A 183 -8.29 1.09 -19.37
N VAL A 184 -9.41 1.45 -18.73
CA VAL A 184 -9.79 0.96 -17.40
C VAL A 184 -11.04 0.11 -17.44
N ASN A 185 -11.00 -1.05 -16.80
CA ASN A 185 -12.14 -1.96 -16.67
C ASN A 185 -12.34 -2.37 -15.21
N VAL A 186 -13.59 -2.42 -14.77
CA VAL A 186 -13.96 -2.78 -13.39
C VAL A 186 -15.03 -3.87 -13.42
N PHE A 187 -14.79 -4.97 -12.73
CA PHE A 187 -15.68 -6.13 -12.68
C PHE A 187 -16.03 -6.48 -11.24
N GLY A 188 -17.33 -6.53 -10.95
CA GLY A 188 -17.84 -7.14 -9.74
C GLY A 188 -17.74 -8.67 -9.82
N ILE A 189 -17.20 -9.32 -8.78
CA ILE A 189 -17.06 -10.78 -8.73
C ILE A 189 -18.10 -11.37 -7.79
N GLN A 190 -18.84 -12.37 -8.27
CA GLN A 190 -19.68 -13.19 -7.42
C GLN A 190 -18.82 -14.11 -6.55
N GLY A 191 -18.40 -13.61 -5.39
CA GLY A 191 -17.46 -14.25 -4.49
C GLY A 191 -17.04 -13.31 -3.37
N ASN A 192 -15.91 -13.63 -2.73
CA ASN A 192 -15.25 -12.77 -1.76
C ASN A 192 -13.91 -12.25 -2.30
N PHE A 193 -13.20 -11.46 -1.48
CA PHE A 193 -11.90 -10.90 -1.87
C PHE A 193 -10.85 -11.99 -2.13
N ASP A 194 -10.83 -13.05 -1.31
CA ASP A 194 -9.86 -14.14 -1.45
C ASP A 194 -10.09 -14.95 -2.72
N ASP A 195 -11.36 -15.10 -3.15
CA ASP A 195 -11.72 -15.72 -4.44
C ASP A 195 -11.13 -14.92 -5.60
N ALA A 196 -11.36 -13.60 -5.61
CA ALA A 196 -10.83 -12.71 -6.65
C ALA A 196 -9.29 -12.71 -6.66
N GLN A 197 -8.65 -12.60 -5.49
CA GLN A 197 -7.20 -12.57 -5.36
C GLN A 197 -6.55 -13.90 -5.78
N SER A 198 -7.15 -15.02 -5.38
CA SER A 198 -6.67 -16.36 -5.74
C SER A 198 -6.76 -16.59 -7.24
N GLN A 199 -7.86 -16.13 -7.87
CA GLN A 199 -8.03 -16.26 -9.31
C GLN A 199 -7.05 -15.36 -10.09
N VAL A 200 -6.82 -14.12 -9.66
CA VAL A 200 -5.79 -13.25 -10.27
C VAL A 200 -4.41 -13.92 -10.23
N LYS A 201 -4.03 -14.55 -9.10
CA LYS A 201 -2.78 -15.30 -9.00
C LYS A 201 -2.73 -16.49 -9.97
N ARG A 202 -3.85 -17.22 -10.15
CA ARG A 202 -3.94 -18.30 -11.13
C ARG A 202 -3.78 -17.80 -12.56
N LEU A 203 -4.37 -16.64 -12.89
CA LEU A 203 -4.23 -16.03 -14.22
C LEU A 203 -2.78 -15.65 -14.54
N PHE A 204 -2.00 -15.19 -13.57
CA PHE A 204 -0.56 -14.94 -13.77
C PHE A 204 0.23 -16.21 -14.07
N LEU A 205 -0.21 -17.38 -13.59
CA LEU A 205 0.43 -18.66 -13.80
C LEU A 205 -0.19 -19.47 -14.96
N ASP A 206 -1.24 -18.95 -15.61
CA ASP A 206 -1.92 -19.62 -16.73
C ASP A 206 -1.06 -19.51 -18.00
N GLU A 207 -0.43 -20.63 -18.40
CA GLU A 207 0.47 -20.68 -19.55
C GLU A 207 -0.23 -20.31 -20.87
N GLU A 208 -1.49 -20.72 -21.06
CA GLU A 208 -2.27 -20.45 -22.26
C GLU A 208 -2.57 -18.93 -22.36
N LEU A 209 -3.01 -18.32 -21.28
CA LEU A 209 -3.27 -16.88 -21.21
C LEU A 209 -1.98 -16.07 -21.44
N ASN A 210 -0.88 -16.47 -20.78
CA ASN A 210 0.41 -15.82 -20.97
C ASN A 210 0.91 -15.92 -22.43
N ALA A 211 0.75 -17.11 -23.06
CA ALA A 211 1.11 -17.30 -24.47
C ALA A 211 0.20 -16.47 -25.41
N TYR A 212 -1.09 -16.36 -25.08
CA TYR A 212 -2.03 -15.52 -25.82
C TYR A 212 -1.64 -14.02 -25.75
N CYS A 213 -1.35 -13.51 -24.57
CA CYS A 213 -0.90 -12.13 -24.37
C CYS A 213 0.46 -11.85 -25.00
N ALA A 214 1.41 -12.77 -24.88
CA ALA A 214 2.75 -12.63 -25.45
C ALA A 214 2.74 -12.51 -26.99
N LYS A 215 1.83 -13.27 -27.68
CA LYS A 215 1.65 -13.14 -29.14
C LYS A 215 1.22 -11.74 -29.57
N GLN A 216 0.62 -10.96 -28.68
CA GLN A 216 0.16 -9.59 -28.90
C GLN A 216 1.13 -8.56 -28.31
N ASN A 217 2.31 -9.01 -27.85
CA ASN A 217 3.30 -8.20 -27.16
C ASN A 217 2.77 -7.54 -25.88
N ILE A 218 1.83 -8.21 -25.18
CA ILE A 218 1.22 -7.76 -23.93
C ILE A 218 1.80 -8.56 -22.77
N LEU A 219 2.30 -7.84 -21.74
CA LEU A 219 2.74 -8.40 -20.48
C LEU A 219 1.59 -8.34 -19.45
N LEU A 220 1.29 -9.45 -18.80
CA LEU A 220 0.42 -9.44 -17.63
C LEU A 220 1.21 -9.04 -16.39
N THR A 221 0.71 -8.08 -15.62
CA THR A 221 1.38 -7.57 -14.41
C THR A 221 0.37 -7.16 -13.34
N SER A 222 0.89 -6.82 -12.14
CA SER A 222 0.08 -6.46 -10.99
C SER A 222 0.39 -5.07 -10.46
N ALA A 223 -0.65 -4.34 -10.05
CA ALA A 223 -0.53 -3.12 -9.26
C ALA A 223 -0.78 -3.35 -7.75
N ASN A 224 -0.88 -4.59 -7.28
CA ASN A 224 -0.97 -4.91 -5.87
C ASN A 224 0.35 -4.62 -5.13
N SER A 225 0.34 -4.63 -3.80
CA SER A 225 1.50 -4.29 -2.96
C SER A 225 2.72 -5.20 -3.12
N ILE A 226 2.57 -6.35 -3.79
CA ILE A 226 3.68 -7.25 -4.14
C ILE A 226 4.65 -6.64 -5.16
N ASN A 227 4.18 -5.73 -6.03
CA ASN A 227 5.04 -5.03 -6.98
C ASN A 227 5.99 -4.08 -6.25
N VAL A 228 7.30 -4.21 -6.49
CA VAL A 228 8.32 -3.37 -5.88
C VAL A 228 8.14 -1.88 -6.21
N GLY A 229 7.59 -1.57 -7.38
CA GLY A 229 7.25 -0.20 -7.78
C GLY A 229 6.13 0.45 -6.92
N ARG A 230 5.39 -0.37 -6.15
CA ARG A 230 4.49 0.10 -5.09
C ARG A 230 5.20 0.37 -3.77
N LEU A 231 6.27 -0.36 -3.49
CA LEU A 231 7.01 -0.27 -2.23
C LEU A 231 7.94 0.94 -2.20
N VAL A 232 8.76 1.09 -3.23
CA VAL A 232 9.86 2.09 -3.22
C VAL A 232 9.39 3.55 -3.10
N PRO A 233 8.25 4.00 -3.65
CA PRO A 233 7.77 5.37 -3.43
C PRO A 233 7.39 5.66 -1.98
N GLN A 234 7.00 4.64 -1.24
CA GLN A 234 6.59 4.78 0.16
C GLN A 234 7.77 5.04 1.11
N ILE A 235 8.98 4.69 0.72
CA ILE A 235 10.19 4.99 1.50
C ILE A 235 10.35 6.51 1.69
N VAL A 236 9.92 7.29 0.70
CA VAL A 236 10.10 8.76 0.67
C VAL A 236 9.42 9.45 1.85
N TYR A 237 8.18 9.09 2.17
CA TYR A 237 7.46 9.78 3.24
C TYR A 237 7.98 9.45 4.65
N TYR A 238 8.72 8.36 4.85
CA TYR A 238 9.42 8.12 6.12
C TYR A 238 10.57 9.10 6.32
N PHE A 239 11.40 9.29 5.30
CA PHE A 239 12.45 10.30 5.32
C PHE A 239 11.88 11.73 5.38
N ASP A 240 10.81 12.00 4.65
CA ASP A 240 10.17 13.31 4.65
C ASP A 240 9.52 13.65 5.99
N SER A 241 8.89 12.68 6.66
CA SER A 241 8.35 12.86 8.01
C SER A 241 9.45 13.17 9.01
N TYR A 242 10.60 12.48 8.94
CA TYR A 242 11.76 12.76 9.74
C TYR A 242 12.29 14.20 9.53
N LYS A 243 12.43 14.62 8.28
CA LYS A 243 12.77 16.00 7.91
C LYS A 243 11.80 17.01 8.53
N GLN A 244 10.50 16.76 8.45
CA GLN A 244 9.48 17.64 9.02
C GLN A 244 9.62 17.75 10.54
N LEU A 245 9.90 16.65 11.26
CA LEU A 245 10.16 16.68 12.70
C LEU A 245 11.40 17.51 13.06
N VAL A 246 12.47 17.40 12.27
CA VAL A 246 13.68 18.25 12.44
C VAL A 246 13.35 19.71 12.23
N HIS A 247 12.63 20.05 11.17
CA HIS A 247 12.23 21.44 10.86
C HIS A 247 11.25 22.04 11.89
N GLN A 248 10.40 21.21 12.50
CA GLN A 248 9.51 21.62 13.59
C GLN A 248 10.24 21.79 14.93
N GLY A 249 11.52 21.42 15.00
CA GLY A 249 12.29 21.43 16.25
C GLY A 249 11.88 20.35 17.24
N ALA A 250 11.14 19.33 16.78
CA ALA A 250 10.68 18.20 17.58
C ALA A 250 11.83 17.25 17.93
N ILE A 251 12.79 17.14 17.03
CA ILE A 251 14.04 16.34 17.16
C ILE A 251 15.22 17.11 16.60
N LYS A 252 16.43 16.68 16.96
CA LYS A 252 17.68 17.07 16.30
C LYS A 252 18.05 16.06 15.22
N LEU A 253 18.82 16.50 14.25
CA LEU A 253 19.36 15.61 13.23
C LEU A 253 20.19 14.49 13.90
N GLY A 254 19.86 13.24 13.60
CA GLY A 254 20.47 12.04 14.18
C GLY A 254 19.69 11.44 15.36
N ASP A 255 18.73 12.15 15.94
CA ASP A 255 17.85 11.58 16.96
C ASP A 255 16.97 10.48 16.36
N LYS A 256 16.69 9.43 17.14
CA LYS A 256 15.83 8.33 16.70
C LYS A 256 14.35 8.65 16.86
N VAL A 257 13.55 8.10 15.97
CA VAL A 257 12.08 8.24 15.93
C VAL A 257 11.43 6.86 15.85
N SER A 258 10.35 6.64 16.58
CA SER A 258 9.51 5.45 16.43
C SER A 258 8.35 5.71 15.48
N PHE A 259 7.87 4.65 14.80
CA PHE A 259 6.71 4.72 13.90
C PHE A 259 5.66 3.69 14.30
N SER A 260 4.40 4.10 14.35
CA SER A 260 3.25 3.21 14.50
C SER A 260 2.46 3.17 13.20
N VAL A 261 2.30 1.97 12.64
CA VAL A 261 1.81 1.77 11.27
C VAL A 261 0.61 0.83 11.28
N PRO A 262 -0.57 1.28 10.79
CA PRO A 262 -1.72 0.40 10.62
C PRO A 262 -1.40 -0.59 9.50
N THR A 263 -1.37 -1.88 9.84
CA THR A 263 -0.72 -2.86 8.97
C THR A 263 -1.65 -4.00 8.57
N GLY A 264 -1.83 -4.16 7.25
CA GLY A 264 -2.40 -5.35 6.61
C GLY A 264 -1.33 -6.12 5.83
N ASN A 265 -1.15 -5.81 4.55
CA ASN A 265 -0.18 -6.50 3.65
C ASN A 265 1.30 -6.17 3.90
N PHE A 266 1.63 -5.54 5.00
CA PHE A 266 3.00 -5.21 5.44
C PHE A 266 3.78 -4.24 4.52
N GLY A 267 3.17 -3.70 3.46
CA GLY A 267 3.86 -2.86 2.48
C GLY A 267 4.34 -1.54 3.06
N ASP A 268 3.48 -0.85 3.78
CA ASP A 268 3.76 0.45 4.39
C ASP A 268 4.89 0.36 5.43
N VAL A 269 4.74 -0.48 6.45
CA VAL A 269 5.77 -0.65 7.48
C VAL A 269 7.09 -1.20 6.93
N LEU A 270 7.04 -2.03 5.87
CA LEU A 270 8.23 -2.49 5.16
C LEU A 270 8.97 -1.33 4.47
N ALA A 271 8.26 -0.35 3.93
CA ALA A 271 8.89 0.84 3.37
C ALA A 271 9.66 1.63 4.45
N GLY A 272 9.11 1.71 5.66
CA GLY A 272 9.82 2.23 6.83
C GLY A 272 11.07 1.41 7.17
N TYR A 273 10.96 0.09 7.14
CA TYR A 273 12.10 -0.80 7.35
C TYR A 273 13.20 -0.61 6.28
N TYR A 274 12.81 -0.41 5.02
CA TYR A 274 13.75 -0.08 3.96
C TYR A 274 14.43 1.27 4.23
N ALA A 275 13.68 2.27 4.67
CA ALA A 275 14.25 3.56 5.09
C ALA A 275 15.27 3.38 6.23
N TYR A 276 14.96 2.54 7.22
CA TYR A 276 15.90 2.18 8.30
C TYR A 276 17.20 1.55 7.77
N LEU A 277 17.09 0.55 6.88
CA LEU A 277 18.27 -0.06 6.25
C LEU A 277 19.09 0.95 5.45
N MET A 278 18.46 1.99 4.89
CA MET A 278 19.10 3.08 4.15
C MET A 278 19.59 4.23 5.05
N GLY A 279 19.58 4.05 6.38
CA GLY A 279 20.18 4.98 7.34
C GLY A 279 19.22 5.94 8.05
N LEU A 280 17.89 5.77 7.92
CA LEU A 280 16.95 6.54 8.73
C LEU A 280 17.07 6.15 10.21
N PRO A 281 17.27 7.10 11.16
CA PRO A 281 17.37 6.78 12.56
C PRO A 281 16.02 6.37 13.16
N VAL A 282 15.79 5.07 13.25
CA VAL A 282 14.57 4.50 13.82
C VAL A 282 14.86 3.80 15.14
N GLU A 283 14.03 4.02 16.17
CA GLU A 283 14.08 3.29 17.43
C GLU A 283 13.27 2.01 17.34
N LYS A 284 11.98 2.11 16.93
CA LYS A 284 11.05 0.99 16.80
C LYS A 284 10.01 1.24 15.72
N PHE A 285 9.57 0.14 15.10
CA PHE A 285 8.32 0.06 14.34
C PHE A 285 7.27 -0.67 15.15
N TYR A 286 6.14 -0.04 15.38
CA TYR A 286 4.97 -0.62 16.00
C TYR A 286 3.98 -1.07 14.93
N VAL A 287 3.87 -2.37 14.73
CA VAL A 287 2.91 -2.98 13.79
C VAL A 287 1.56 -3.04 14.47
N ALA A 288 0.64 -2.18 14.04
CA ALA A 288 -0.70 -2.09 14.60
C ALA A 288 -1.67 -2.92 13.77
N SER A 289 -2.34 -3.89 14.41
CA SER A 289 -3.32 -4.81 13.82
C SER A 289 -4.73 -4.51 14.35
N ASN A 290 -5.75 -4.82 13.55
CA ASN A 290 -7.13 -4.92 14.04
C ASN A 290 -7.39 -6.32 14.67
N ALA A 291 -8.66 -6.73 14.76
CA ALA A 291 -9.04 -8.05 15.30
C ALA A 291 -8.43 -9.22 14.50
N ASN A 292 -8.08 -9.02 13.22
CA ASN A 292 -7.29 -9.98 12.42
C ASN A 292 -5.79 -9.87 12.76
N ARG A 293 -5.42 -10.30 13.94
CA ARG A 293 -4.13 -10.06 14.59
C ARG A 293 -3.01 -11.03 14.20
N VAL A 294 -3.03 -11.59 12.98
CA VAL A 294 -2.03 -12.59 12.53
C VAL A 294 -0.59 -12.06 12.64
N LEU A 295 -0.38 -10.77 12.32
CA LEU A 295 0.94 -10.13 12.45
C LEU A 295 1.35 -9.92 13.91
N THR A 296 0.43 -9.51 14.78
CA THR A 296 0.69 -9.36 16.22
C THR A 296 1.11 -10.71 16.83
N ASP A 297 0.41 -11.78 16.49
CA ASP A 297 0.75 -13.11 16.97
C ASP A 297 2.11 -13.59 16.43
N PHE A 298 2.38 -13.36 15.14
CA PHE A 298 3.68 -13.67 14.53
C PHE A 298 4.83 -12.91 15.21
N LEU A 299 4.72 -11.61 15.39
CA LEU A 299 5.76 -10.77 16.00
C LEU A 299 5.97 -11.09 17.50
N THR A 300 4.99 -11.71 18.14
CA THR A 300 5.07 -12.13 19.55
C THR A 300 5.68 -13.52 19.71
N THR A 301 5.42 -14.44 18.74
CA THR A 301 5.72 -15.87 18.90
C THR A 301 6.71 -16.45 17.91
N GLY A 302 6.99 -15.74 16.80
CA GLY A 302 7.74 -16.28 15.64
C GLY A 302 6.94 -17.27 14.80
N ILE A 303 5.66 -17.47 15.11
CA ILE A 303 4.78 -18.41 14.40
C ILE A 303 3.77 -17.62 13.59
N TYR A 304 3.77 -17.81 12.27
CA TYR A 304 2.73 -17.30 11.38
C TYR A 304 1.69 -18.40 11.16
N ASP A 305 0.42 -18.10 11.47
CA ASP A 305 -0.67 -19.06 11.32
C ASP A 305 -1.91 -18.39 10.75
N ARG A 306 -2.28 -18.77 9.51
CA ARG A 306 -3.48 -18.27 8.82
C ARG A 306 -4.73 -19.15 9.06
N ASN A 307 -4.59 -20.29 9.77
CA ASN A 307 -5.68 -21.21 10.04
C ASN A 307 -6.55 -20.67 11.18
N ARG A 308 -7.27 -19.61 10.90
CA ARG A 308 -8.15 -18.88 11.83
C ARG A 308 -9.33 -18.30 11.07
N ASP A 309 -10.38 -17.91 11.80
CA ASP A 309 -11.53 -17.24 11.21
C ASP A 309 -11.15 -15.85 10.72
N PHE A 310 -11.69 -15.47 9.57
CA PHE A 310 -11.62 -14.11 9.06
C PHE A 310 -12.69 -13.25 9.73
N ILE A 311 -12.27 -12.11 10.28
CA ILE A 311 -13.15 -11.16 10.96
C ILE A 311 -13.31 -9.92 10.08
N GLN A 312 -14.54 -9.58 9.71
CA GLN A 312 -14.84 -8.32 9.04
C GLN A 312 -14.90 -7.21 10.09
N THR A 313 -14.12 -6.14 9.91
CA THR A 313 -13.99 -5.02 10.83
C THR A 313 -14.32 -3.68 10.19
N ILE A 314 -14.37 -2.60 11.02
CA ILE A 314 -14.50 -1.22 10.53
C ILE A 314 -13.22 -0.67 9.87
N SER A 315 -12.13 -1.45 9.86
CA SER A 315 -10.85 -1.12 9.21
C SER A 315 -10.49 -2.11 8.10
N PRO A 316 -11.30 -2.19 7.01
CA PRO A 316 -11.25 -3.29 6.04
C PRO A 316 -9.93 -3.44 5.28
N SER A 317 -9.11 -2.39 5.16
CA SER A 317 -7.79 -2.51 4.51
C SER A 317 -6.78 -3.32 5.34
N MET A 318 -7.09 -3.60 6.61
CA MET A 318 -6.29 -4.42 7.52
C MET A 318 -6.89 -5.82 7.72
N ASP A 319 -8.05 -6.13 7.12
CA ASP A 319 -8.69 -7.44 7.19
C ASP A 319 -7.96 -8.42 6.29
N ILE A 320 -6.96 -9.10 6.84
CA ILE A 320 -6.12 -10.05 6.11
C ILE A 320 -5.78 -11.27 6.97
N LEU A 321 -5.60 -12.41 6.31
CA LEU A 321 -5.02 -13.62 6.90
C LEU A 321 -3.63 -13.91 6.33
N ILE A 322 -3.29 -13.35 5.14
CA ILE A 322 -1.97 -13.46 4.52
C ILE A 322 -1.40 -12.07 4.29
N SER A 323 -0.30 -11.77 4.97
CA SER A 323 0.44 -10.51 4.84
C SER A 323 1.57 -10.66 3.82
N SER A 324 1.30 -10.29 2.57
CA SER A 324 2.13 -10.66 1.42
C SER A 324 3.56 -10.09 1.45
N ASN A 325 3.78 -8.89 1.99
CA ASN A 325 5.13 -8.29 2.01
C ASN A 325 5.97 -8.70 3.22
N LEU A 326 5.40 -9.44 4.17
CA LEU A 326 6.16 -9.99 5.30
C LEU A 326 7.34 -10.86 4.81
N GLU A 327 7.16 -11.52 3.68
CA GLU A 327 8.20 -12.32 3.01
C GLU A 327 9.49 -11.52 2.75
N ARG A 328 9.37 -10.24 2.39
CA ARG A 328 10.55 -9.37 2.20
C ARG A 328 11.26 -9.06 3.52
N LEU A 329 10.51 -8.86 4.62
CA LEU A 329 11.13 -8.74 5.95
C LEU A 329 11.89 -10.02 6.32
N LEU A 330 11.28 -11.19 6.10
CA LEU A 330 11.90 -12.48 6.40
C LEU A 330 13.22 -12.66 5.63
N TYR A 331 13.28 -12.24 4.37
CA TYR A 331 14.49 -12.27 3.58
C TYR A 331 15.65 -11.50 4.24
N TYR A 332 15.44 -10.24 4.60
CA TYR A 332 16.50 -9.46 5.23
C TYR A 332 16.80 -9.93 6.66
N ALA A 333 15.80 -10.27 7.45
CA ALA A 333 15.96 -10.71 8.83
C ALA A 333 16.66 -12.06 8.96
N SER A 334 16.54 -12.94 7.96
CA SER A 334 17.24 -14.23 7.87
C SER A 334 18.66 -14.12 7.27
N ASN A 335 19.23 -12.93 7.22
CA ASN A 335 20.52 -12.67 6.57
C ASN A 335 20.51 -13.02 5.06
N LYS A 336 19.39 -12.69 4.39
CA LYS A 336 19.20 -12.86 2.94
C LYS A 336 19.20 -14.33 2.48
N ASP A 337 18.78 -15.26 3.36
CA ASP A 337 18.70 -16.69 3.08
C ASP A 337 17.43 -17.04 2.30
N THR A 338 17.56 -17.16 0.97
CA THR A 338 16.44 -17.47 0.07
C THR A 338 15.88 -18.88 0.30
N GLN A 339 16.70 -19.83 0.79
CA GLN A 339 16.25 -21.20 1.04
C GLN A 339 15.34 -21.27 2.28
N LYS A 340 15.69 -20.54 3.36
CA LYS A 340 14.82 -20.38 4.53
C LYS A 340 13.48 -19.78 4.13
N VAL A 341 13.50 -18.67 3.37
CA VAL A 341 12.28 -17.99 2.93
C VAL A 341 11.43 -18.91 2.06
N SER A 342 12.02 -19.58 1.07
CA SER A 342 11.32 -20.52 0.21
C SER A 342 10.63 -21.64 1.03
N LYS A 343 11.32 -22.20 2.01
CA LYS A 343 10.78 -23.23 2.91
C LYS A 343 9.58 -22.70 3.72
N TRP A 344 9.69 -21.52 4.35
CA TRP A 344 8.59 -20.94 5.12
C TRP A 344 7.37 -20.64 4.25
N MET A 345 7.56 -20.14 3.03
CA MET A 345 6.46 -19.90 2.10
C MET A 345 5.82 -21.18 1.59
N GLN A 346 6.60 -22.24 1.39
CA GLN A 346 6.08 -23.58 1.09
C GLN A 346 5.22 -24.11 2.25
N GLU A 347 5.72 -24.03 3.49
CA GLU A 347 4.95 -24.44 4.68
C GLU A 347 3.65 -23.64 4.85
N LEU A 348 3.67 -22.31 4.57
CA LEU A 348 2.48 -21.48 4.57
C LEU A 348 1.45 -21.95 3.54
N ASN A 349 1.89 -22.33 2.35
CA ASN A 349 1.01 -22.82 1.29
C ASN A 349 0.40 -24.19 1.62
N GLU A 350 1.22 -25.13 2.11
CA GLU A 350 0.81 -26.51 2.36
C GLU A 350 0.06 -26.70 3.68
N LYS A 351 0.51 -26.02 4.75
CA LYS A 351 0.02 -26.24 6.12
C LYS A 351 -0.78 -25.05 6.67
N GLY A 352 -0.76 -23.90 5.97
CA GLY A 352 -1.35 -22.65 6.46
C GLY A 352 -0.55 -21.97 7.57
N ARG A 353 0.63 -22.52 7.95
CA ARG A 353 1.48 -21.97 9.02
C ARG A 353 2.95 -22.29 8.82
N TYR A 354 3.81 -21.45 9.37
CA TYR A 354 5.25 -21.71 9.52
C TYR A 354 5.76 -21.13 10.83
N GLN A 355 6.95 -21.56 11.23
CA GLN A 355 7.72 -21.01 12.35
C GLN A 355 9.11 -20.63 11.86
N ILE A 356 9.53 -19.40 12.16
CA ILE A 356 10.88 -18.93 11.87
C ILE A 356 11.86 -19.40 12.97
N ASP A 357 13.15 -19.45 12.64
CA ASP A 357 14.19 -19.77 13.62
C ASP A 357 14.43 -18.64 14.62
N ASP A 358 15.02 -18.99 15.76
CA ASP A 358 15.23 -18.08 16.89
C ASP A 358 16.13 -16.88 16.53
N GLU A 359 17.11 -17.05 15.65
CA GLU A 359 18.01 -15.97 15.20
C GLU A 359 17.25 -14.93 14.38
N THR A 360 16.48 -15.39 13.39
CA THR A 360 15.61 -14.53 12.57
C THR A 360 14.57 -13.84 13.44
N PHE A 361 13.95 -14.56 14.38
CA PHE A 361 12.97 -13.99 15.30
C PHE A 361 13.57 -12.90 16.18
N LYS A 362 14.73 -13.11 16.77
CA LYS A 362 15.45 -12.13 17.58
C LYS A 362 15.81 -10.88 16.77
N THR A 363 16.24 -11.07 15.53
CA THR A 363 16.53 -9.93 14.62
C THR A 363 15.30 -9.05 14.41
N ILE A 364 14.13 -9.67 14.17
CA ILE A 364 12.86 -8.94 14.02
C ILE A 364 12.48 -8.22 15.32
N GLN A 365 12.53 -8.89 16.48
CA GLN A 365 12.16 -8.32 17.78
C GLN A 365 13.01 -7.12 18.20
N ASN A 366 14.26 -7.03 17.74
CA ASN A 366 15.14 -5.88 18.05
C ASN A 366 14.57 -4.57 17.50
N LEU A 367 13.83 -4.58 16.40
CA LEU A 367 13.35 -3.37 15.73
C LEU A 367 11.82 -3.28 15.69
N PHE A 368 11.11 -4.40 15.72
CA PHE A 368 9.64 -4.44 15.62
C PHE A 368 9.00 -4.73 16.98
N ALA A 369 7.94 -3.99 17.26
CA ALA A 369 6.96 -4.26 18.30
C ALA A 369 5.56 -4.31 17.65
N CYS A 370 4.55 -4.69 18.41
CA CYS A 370 3.19 -4.83 17.86
C CYS A 370 2.11 -4.52 18.90
N GLY A 371 0.93 -4.24 18.40
CA GLY A 371 -0.30 -4.12 19.18
C GLY A 371 -1.51 -4.48 18.33
N SER A 372 -2.62 -4.81 18.97
CA SER A 372 -3.89 -5.07 18.29
C SER A 372 -5.03 -4.35 19.00
N VAL A 373 -5.97 -3.81 18.23
CA VAL A 373 -7.10 -3.02 18.69
C VAL A 373 -8.37 -3.54 18.02
N ASP A 374 -9.40 -3.87 18.80
CA ASP A 374 -10.71 -4.26 18.29
C ASP A 374 -11.57 -3.05 17.89
N ASP A 375 -12.73 -3.30 17.27
CA ASP A 375 -13.61 -2.26 16.75
C ASP A 375 -14.19 -1.35 17.85
N GLU A 376 -14.50 -1.90 19.02
CA GLU A 376 -14.99 -1.11 20.16
C GLU A 376 -13.91 -0.15 20.65
N SER A 377 -12.72 -0.67 20.91
CA SER A 377 -11.56 0.14 21.32
C SER A 377 -11.15 1.16 20.26
N THR A 378 -11.28 0.82 18.98
CA THR A 378 -11.02 1.73 17.85
C THR A 378 -12.01 2.89 17.86
N SER A 379 -13.30 2.61 18.01
CA SER A 379 -14.35 3.63 18.10
C SER A 379 -14.17 4.55 19.31
N LEU A 380 -13.81 4.00 20.46
CA LEU A 380 -13.50 4.77 21.67
C LEU A 380 -12.28 5.67 21.48
N GLU A 381 -11.26 5.22 20.75
CA GLU A 381 -10.07 6.03 20.49
C GLU A 381 -10.38 7.19 19.53
N ILE A 382 -11.17 6.96 18.45
CA ILE A 382 -11.64 8.04 17.55
C ILE A 382 -12.31 9.15 18.37
N LYS A 383 -13.25 8.77 19.24
CA LYS A 383 -13.95 9.72 20.10
C LYS A 383 -13.01 10.43 21.08
N SER A 384 -12.15 9.68 21.77
CA SER A 384 -11.22 10.23 22.77
C SER A 384 -10.25 11.24 22.16
N VAL A 385 -9.72 10.96 20.95
CA VAL A 385 -8.83 11.89 20.25
C VAL A 385 -9.58 13.13 19.82
N TYR A 386 -10.78 12.99 19.26
CA TYR A 386 -11.60 14.14 18.90
C TYR A 386 -11.94 15.02 20.11
N ASP A 387 -12.44 14.44 21.19
CA ASP A 387 -12.84 15.19 22.39
C ASP A 387 -11.66 15.97 23.00
N LYS A 388 -10.43 15.45 22.89
CA LYS A 388 -9.22 16.08 23.44
C LYS A 388 -8.58 17.11 22.50
N THR A 389 -8.61 16.88 21.21
CA THR A 389 -7.77 17.61 20.25
C THR A 389 -8.52 18.23 19.07
N ASN A 390 -9.80 17.94 18.91
CA ASN A 390 -10.61 18.25 17.73
C ASN A 390 -10.00 17.65 16.42
N TYR A 391 -9.23 16.58 16.53
CA TYR A 391 -8.67 15.86 15.38
C TYR A 391 -9.47 14.58 15.14
N VAL A 392 -9.91 14.36 13.90
CA VAL A 392 -10.72 13.19 13.52
C VAL A 392 -9.83 12.17 12.83
N LEU A 393 -9.78 10.95 13.37
CA LEU A 393 -9.08 9.80 12.78
C LEU A 393 -10.07 8.92 12.01
N ASP A 394 -9.62 8.30 10.91
CA ASP A 394 -10.31 7.15 10.34
C ASP A 394 -10.03 5.88 11.18
N PRO A 395 -10.81 4.81 11.01
CA PRO A 395 -10.63 3.61 11.84
C PRO A 395 -9.25 2.96 11.76
N HIS A 396 -8.60 2.96 10.58
CA HIS A 396 -7.25 2.40 10.43
C HIS A 396 -6.22 3.25 11.18
N SER A 397 -6.28 4.55 11.01
CA SER A 397 -5.39 5.51 11.68
C SER A 397 -5.59 5.50 13.20
N ALA A 398 -6.81 5.29 13.67
CA ALA A 398 -7.13 5.21 15.10
C ALA A 398 -6.47 4.00 15.77
N ILE A 399 -6.39 2.87 15.09
CA ILE A 399 -5.68 1.66 15.55
C ILE A 399 -4.18 1.98 15.75
N ALA A 400 -3.55 2.58 14.75
CA ALA A 400 -2.13 2.93 14.85
C ALA A 400 -1.89 4.01 15.92
N TYR A 401 -2.77 5.00 16.02
CA TYR A 401 -2.66 6.07 17.00
C TYR A 401 -2.79 5.52 18.43
N LYS A 402 -3.74 4.62 18.69
CA LYS A 402 -3.89 3.96 19.98
C LYS A 402 -2.63 3.19 20.38
N VAL A 403 -2.08 2.39 19.48
CA VAL A 403 -0.82 1.66 19.71
C VAL A 403 0.33 2.64 19.98
N ALA A 404 0.43 3.75 19.22
CA ALA A 404 1.42 4.79 19.43
C ALA A 404 1.29 5.47 20.80
N LYS A 405 0.07 5.74 21.25
CA LYS A 405 -0.22 6.38 22.53
C LYS A 405 0.15 5.50 23.72
N GLU A 406 -0.05 4.19 23.59
CA GLU A 406 0.22 3.20 24.65
C GLU A 406 1.71 2.86 24.80
N CYS A 407 2.52 3.06 23.76
CA CYS A 407 3.98 2.85 23.87
C CYS A 407 4.67 4.02 24.60
N LYS A 408 5.89 3.76 25.11
CA LYS A 408 6.66 4.76 25.87
C LYS A 408 7.64 5.55 25.02
N ASP A 409 7.87 5.12 23.77
CA ASP A 409 8.85 5.75 22.89
C ASP A 409 8.38 7.13 22.46
N ARG A 410 9.26 8.13 22.60
CA ARG A 410 9.01 9.49 22.10
C ARG A 410 10.32 10.02 21.50
N PRO A 411 10.25 10.74 20.36
CA PRO A 411 9.04 11.01 19.58
C PRO A 411 8.53 9.78 18.83
N ILE A 412 7.22 9.72 18.61
CA ILE A 412 6.58 8.68 17.80
C ILE A 412 5.68 9.31 16.74
N VAL A 413 5.75 8.74 15.54
CA VAL A 413 4.90 9.10 14.39
C VAL A 413 3.88 7.99 14.16
N SER A 414 2.60 8.31 14.21
CA SER A 414 1.50 7.44 13.82
C SER A 414 1.09 7.74 12.39
N LEU A 415 0.99 6.74 11.53
CA LEU A 415 0.60 6.92 10.14
C LEU A 415 -0.94 6.97 10.01
N ALA A 416 -1.43 8.05 9.40
CA ALA A 416 -2.83 8.21 9.04
C ALA A 416 -3.03 7.89 7.56
N THR A 417 -3.61 6.72 7.30
CA THR A 417 -3.56 6.07 5.99
C THR A 417 -4.78 6.31 5.11
N ALA A 418 -5.86 6.85 5.66
CA ALA A 418 -7.06 7.19 4.90
C ALA A 418 -7.74 8.44 5.47
N SER A 419 -8.47 9.15 4.60
CA SER A 419 -9.34 10.24 5.03
C SER A 419 -10.53 9.70 5.84
N PRO A 420 -10.91 10.31 6.97
CA PRO A 420 -12.10 9.92 7.73
C PRO A 420 -13.38 9.98 6.91
N TYR A 421 -13.44 10.81 5.90
CA TYR A 421 -14.57 10.89 4.98
C TYR A 421 -14.85 9.61 4.17
N LYS A 422 -13.89 8.71 4.04
CA LYS A 422 -14.09 7.41 3.36
C LYS A 422 -14.81 6.37 4.23
N PHE A 423 -14.89 6.63 5.53
CA PHE A 423 -15.49 5.77 6.54
C PHE A 423 -16.45 6.57 7.41
N SER A 424 -17.23 7.47 6.76
CA SER A 424 -18.04 8.48 7.43
C SER A 424 -19.05 7.90 8.41
N GLN A 425 -19.71 6.79 8.07
CA GLN A 425 -20.68 6.15 8.95
C GLN A 425 -20.03 5.61 10.23
N ASP A 426 -18.89 4.90 10.11
CA ASP A 426 -18.20 4.34 11.26
C ASP A 426 -17.62 5.44 12.15
N VAL A 427 -17.06 6.50 11.54
CA VAL A 427 -16.53 7.65 12.29
C VAL A 427 -17.65 8.41 13.00
N MET A 428 -18.77 8.70 12.33
CA MET A 428 -19.93 9.35 12.95
C MET A 428 -20.50 8.52 14.09
N LYS A 429 -20.59 7.19 13.92
CA LYS A 429 -21.02 6.27 14.97
C LYS A 429 -20.06 6.31 16.17
N ALA A 430 -18.76 6.33 15.93
CA ALA A 430 -17.76 6.49 16.99
C ALA A 430 -17.89 7.81 17.75
N LEU A 431 -18.25 8.90 17.05
CA LEU A 431 -18.52 10.21 17.67
C LEU A 431 -19.88 10.26 18.43
N GLY A 432 -20.71 9.22 18.33
CA GLY A 432 -21.99 9.11 19.04
C GLY A 432 -23.22 9.47 18.21
N TYR A 433 -23.10 9.48 16.89
CA TYR A 433 -24.20 9.81 15.96
C TYR A 433 -24.44 8.62 15.02
N THR A 434 -25.70 8.31 14.76
CA THR A 434 -26.10 7.26 13.80
C THR A 434 -26.71 7.91 12.57
N GLU A 435 -26.14 7.61 11.40
CA GLU A 435 -26.65 8.00 10.10
C GLU A 435 -26.50 6.82 9.12
N ASP A 436 -27.62 6.33 8.61
CA ASP A 436 -27.65 5.14 7.73
C ASP A 436 -27.29 5.50 6.28
N ASN A 437 -27.38 6.78 5.92
CA ASN A 437 -26.98 7.25 4.60
C ASN A 437 -25.52 7.72 4.60
N GLU A 438 -24.67 7.04 3.85
CA GLU A 438 -23.24 7.33 3.75
C GLU A 438 -22.92 8.79 3.36
N TRP A 439 -23.73 9.36 2.45
CA TRP A 439 -23.54 10.73 1.95
C TRP A 439 -23.97 11.79 2.99
N MET A 440 -25.04 11.51 3.71
CA MET A 440 -25.44 12.36 4.84
C MET A 440 -24.43 12.27 5.98
N ALA A 441 -23.96 11.07 6.30
CA ALA A 441 -22.89 10.87 7.28
C ALA A 441 -21.62 11.68 6.90
N MET A 442 -21.24 11.67 5.61
CA MET A 442 -20.11 12.46 5.12
C MET A 442 -20.34 13.99 5.28
N GLN A 443 -21.53 14.46 4.98
CA GLN A 443 -21.88 15.87 5.16
C GLN A 443 -21.88 16.26 6.64
N ASP A 444 -22.43 15.44 7.50
CA ASP A 444 -22.44 15.71 8.94
C ASP A 444 -21.03 15.65 9.53
N LEU A 445 -20.20 14.70 9.10
CA LEU A 445 -18.80 14.58 9.52
C LEU A 445 -17.99 15.85 9.20
N SER A 446 -18.35 16.60 8.16
CA SER A 446 -17.69 17.87 7.80
C SER A 446 -17.77 18.95 8.88
N LYS A 447 -18.71 18.83 9.83
CA LYS A 447 -18.82 19.73 10.99
C LYS A 447 -17.76 19.48 12.05
N TYR A 448 -17.12 18.31 12.01
CA TYR A 448 -16.13 17.82 12.99
C TYR A 448 -14.71 17.82 12.44
N CYS A 449 -14.54 17.64 11.12
CA CYS A 449 -13.24 17.65 10.47
C CYS A 449 -12.71 19.07 10.25
N GLN A 450 -11.38 19.23 10.36
CA GLN A 450 -10.70 20.50 10.09
C GLN A 450 -10.64 20.82 8.59
N ASP A 451 -10.44 19.81 7.76
CA ASP A 451 -10.42 19.93 6.31
C ASP A 451 -11.84 19.73 5.74
N ALA A 452 -12.16 20.45 4.67
CA ALA A 452 -13.42 20.27 3.94
C ALA A 452 -13.49 18.87 3.29
N ILE A 453 -14.72 18.42 2.95
CA ILE A 453 -14.91 17.20 2.18
C ILE A 453 -14.10 17.31 0.87
N PRO A 454 -13.20 16.37 0.58
CA PRO A 454 -12.47 16.37 -0.70
C PRO A 454 -13.45 16.35 -1.89
N THR A 455 -13.20 17.22 -2.87
CA THR A 455 -14.09 17.37 -4.05
C THR A 455 -14.34 16.03 -4.74
N GLN A 456 -13.30 15.20 -4.88
CA GLN A 456 -13.37 13.87 -5.50
C GLN A 456 -14.21 12.85 -4.72
N LEU A 457 -14.52 13.09 -3.44
CA LEU A 457 -15.49 12.30 -2.68
C LEU A 457 -16.89 12.90 -2.73
N LYS A 458 -16.96 14.23 -2.65
CA LYS A 458 -18.23 14.97 -2.64
C LYS A 458 -19.04 14.77 -3.92
N GLU A 459 -18.36 14.72 -5.06
CA GLU A 459 -19.02 14.61 -6.39
C GLU A 459 -19.41 13.16 -6.75
N LEU A 460 -18.94 12.15 -6.02
CA LEU A 460 -19.17 10.73 -6.37
C LEU A 460 -20.64 10.33 -6.48
N GLN A 461 -21.50 10.96 -5.68
CA GLN A 461 -22.94 10.64 -5.65
C GLN A 461 -23.61 10.95 -6.99
N ASP A 462 -23.14 12.00 -7.66
CA ASP A 462 -23.75 12.56 -8.87
C ASP A 462 -23.13 12.01 -10.16
N LEU A 463 -22.03 11.23 -10.07
CA LEU A 463 -21.36 10.68 -11.24
C LEU A 463 -22.14 9.48 -11.81
N ASP A 464 -22.12 9.31 -13.13
CA ASP A 464 -22.71 8.13 -13.80
C ASP A 464 -21.91 6.85 -13.46
N VAL A 465 -22.62 5.72 -13.34
CA VAL A 465 -22.01 4.39 -13.27
C VAL A 465 -21.57 3.98 -14.67
N LEU A 466 -20.28 3.77 -14.85
CA LEU A 466 -19.66 3.41 -16.13
C LEU A 466 -19.31 1.91 -16.20
N HIS A 467 -19.19 1.25 -15.05
CA HIS A 467 -18.77 -0.14 -14.92
C HIS A 467 -19.74 -0.90 -14.00
N ASP A 468 -20.69 -1.58 -14.57
CA ASP A 468 -21.74 -2.31 -13.83
C ASP A 468 -21.69 -3.85 -14.03
N ARG A 469 -20.70 -4.32 -14.81
CA ARG A 469 -20.58 -5.74 -15.16
C ARG A 469 -20.19 -6.58 -13.95
N VAL A 470 -21.04 -7.58 -13.64
CA VAL A 470 -20.81 -8.58 -12.59
C VAL A 470 -20.59 -9.93 -13.23
N ILE A 471 -19.55 -10.64 -12.84
CA ILE A 471 -19.14 -11.92 -13.43
C ILE A 471 -18.86 -12.97 -12.34
N ASP A 472 -18.88 -14.24 -12.75
CA ASP A 472 -18.38 -15.34 -11.93
C ASP A 472 -16.85 -15.39 -11.95
N VAL A 473 -16.26 -15.95 -10.88
CA VAL A 473 -14.80 -16.13 -10.77
C VAL A 473 -14.23 -16.89 -11.98
N ALA A 474 -14.97 -17.91 -12.48
CA ALA A 474 -14.55 -18.71 -13.62
C ALA A 474 -14.43 -17.91 -14.92
N SER A 475 -15.21 -16.84 -15.09
CA SER A 475 -15.22 -15.99 -16.28
C SER A 475 -14.12 -14.92 -16.29
N MET A 476 -13.30 -14.83 -15.25
CA MET A 476 -12.25 -13.80 -15.18
C MET A 476 -11.21 -13.93 -16.32
N LYS A 477 -10.90 -15.16 -16.79
CA LYS A 477 -9.99 -15.36 -17.92
C LYS A 477 -10.56 -14.78 -19.22
N ASP A 478 -11.85 -14.99 -19.45
CA ASP A 478 -12.52 -14.54 -20.68
C ASP A 478 -12.53 -13.00 -20.76
N VAL A 479 -12.87 -12.32 -19.65
CA VAL A 479 -12.87 -10.84 -19.64
C VAL A 479 -11.47 -10.25 -19.73
N VAL A 480 -10.43 -10.96 -19.27
CA VAL A 480 -9.03 -10.53 -19.51
C VAL A 480 -8.72 -10.60 -21.01
N CYS A 481 -9.11 -11.68 -21.71
CA CYS A 481 -8.93 -11.78 -23.17
C CYS A 481 -9.78 -10.77 -23.95
N GLU A 482 -10.99 -10.42 -23.47
CA GLU A 482 -11.80 -9.35 -24.05
C GLU A 482 -11.09 -8.00 -23.91
N SER A 483 -10.64 -7.67 -22.70
CA SER A 483 -9.96 -6.40 -22.40
C SER A 483 -8.68 -6.19 -23.22
N THR A 484 -7.93 -7.26 -23.56
CA THR A 484 -6.76 -7.11 -24.44
C THR A 484 -7.15 -6.60 -25.83
N LYS A 485 -8.31 -6.97 -26.32
CA LYS A 485 -8.83 -6.52 -27.63
C LYS A 485 -9.36 -5.10 -27.55
N GLU A 486 -10.15 -4.81 -26.51
CA GLU A 486 -10.79 -3.49 -26.34
C GLU A 486 -9.77 -2.38 -26.09
N VAL A 487 -8.73 -2.64 -25.29
CA VAL A 487 -7.74 -1.63 -24.89
C VAL A 487 -6.60 -1.46 -25.89
N PHE A 488 -6.23 -2.52 -26.61
CA PHE A 488 -5.00 -2.51 -27.42
C PHE A 488 -5.20 -2.72 -28.93
N HIS A 489 -6.41 -3.02 -29.37
CA HIS A 489 -6.75 -3.18 -30.79
C HIS A 489 -7.88 -2.20 -31.15
N ASP A 490 -7.48 -1.06 -31.70
CA ASP A 490 -8.32 -0.21 -32.54
C ASP A 490 -8.19 -0.64 -33.99
#